data_e269b3aa675e79f930e2a4b55fc454b3
#
_entry.id   e269b3aa675e79f930e2a4b55fc454b3
#
_cell.length_a   1.000
_cell.length_b   1.000
_cell.length_c   1.000
_cell.angle_alpha   90.00
_cell.angle_beta   90.00
_cell.angle_gamma   90.00
#
_symmetry.space_group_name_H-M   'P 1'
#
loop_
_entity.id
_entity.type
_entity.pdbx_description
1 polymer ?
#
loop_
_entity_poly.entity_id
_entity_poly.type
_entity_poly.pdbx_seq_one_letter_code
_entity_poly.pdbx_strand_id
1 'polypeptide(L)'
;MKRLVLCCDGTWNSPVNASVSNIEKIARSVRTGIGPDGVQQMVFSVEGVGAQGYLVDRLLGGAFGYGLTRNVVAGYRHLALNYEPDDEIYVFGFSRGAYTARSIVGMVATVGLLTQDSLARDHLCDAERIYRVRDAAQRSEQAAAFRAEHCHDHVPVAFLGVFDPVGALGVPGLSRRRSRFHDLRLSTD
;
A
#
# COMPACT_ATOMS: atom_id res chain seq x y z
N MET A 1 11.87 18.24 -3.82
CA MET A 1 10.69 17.91 -2.99
C MET A 1 9.46 17.80 -3.88
N LYS A 2 8.74 16.71 -3.80
CA LYS A 2 7.42 16.51 -4.43
C LYS A 2 6.48 15.81 -3.46
N ARG A 3 5.19 15.78 -3.76
CA ARG A 3 4.17 15.07 -2.99
C ARG A 3 3.70 13.85 -3.78
N LEU A 4 3.88 12.69 -3.20
CA LEU A 4 3.41 11.41 -3.74
C LEU A 4 2.11 11.05 -3.04
N VAL A 5 1.00 11.09 -3.78
CA VAL A 5 -0.34 10.80 -3.27
C VAL A 5 -0.78 9.43 -3.78
N LEU A 6 -1.00 8.51 -2.87
CA LEU A 6 -1.44 7.15 -3.16
C LEU A 6 -2.90 6.99 -2.74
N CYS A 7 -3.76 6.65 -3.69
CA CYS A 7 -5.20 6.47 -3.50
C CYS A 7 -5.58 5.00 -3.70
N CYS A 8 -5.94 4.30 -2.61
CA CYS A 8 -6.32 2.89 -2.62
C CYS A 8 -7.84 2.78 -2.49
N ASP A 9 -8.53 2.47 -3.58
CA ASP A 9 -9.99 2.41 -3.57
C ASP A 9 -10.54 1.04 -3.11
N GLY A 10 -11.80 1.08 -2.69
CA GLY A 10 -12.54 -0.11 -2.29
C GLY A 10 -12.86 -1.03 -3.48
N THR A 11 -13.28 -2.25 -3.16
CA THR A 11 -13.71 -3.23 -4.16
C THR A 11 -14.92 -2.72 -4.93
N TRP A 12 -15.00 -3.07 -6.22
CA TRP A 12 -16.05 -2.66 -7.16
C TRP A 12 -16.03 -1.18 -7.56
N ASN A 13 -15.15 -0.37 -7.01
CA ASN A 13 -14.98 0.99 -7.47
C ASN A 13 -13.95 1.03 -8.60
N SER A 14 -14.45 1.37 -9.78
CA SER A 14 -13.66 1.68 -10.97
C SER A 14 -13.95 3.12 -11.37
N PRO A 15 -13.02 3.85 -11.97
CA PRO A 15 -13.25 5.20 -12.50
C PRO A 15 -14.43 5.31 -13.48
N VAL A 16 -14.89 4.15 -14.00
CA VAL A 16 -16.00 4.04 -14.98
C VAL A 16 -17.35 3.88 -14.30
N ASN A 17 -17.43 3.70 -12.97
CA ASN A 17 -18.68 3.51 -12.27
C ASN A 17 -19.51 4.80 -12.21
N ALA A 18 -20.84 4.66 -12.23
CA ALA A 18 -21.78 5.78 -12.13
C ALA A 18 -21.70 6.53 -10.78
N SER A 19 -21.21 5.88 -9.71
CA SER A 19 -20.95 6.49 -8.40
C SER A 19 -19.47 6.64 -8.15
N VAL A 20 -19.03 7.87 -7.96
CA VAL A 20 -17.61 8.20 -7.66
C VAL A 20 -17.36 8.01 -6.17
N SER A 21 -16.38 7.17 -5.80
CA SER A 21 -15.98 6.97 -4.42
C SER A 21 -15.34 8.23 -3.80
N ASN A 22 -15.26 8.28 -2.47
CA ASN A 22 -14.55 9.37 -1.81
C ASN A 22 -13.04 9.35 -2.12
N ILE A 23 -12.46 8.18 -2.33
CA ILE A 23 -11.05 8.06 -2.73
C ILE A 23 -10.83 8.63 -4.13
N GLU A 24 -11.72 8.31 -5.06
CA GLU A 24 -11.66 8.88 -6.41
C GLU A 24 -11.88 10.39 -6.40
N LYS A 25 -12.78 10.91 -5.53
CA LYS A 25 -12.95 12.37 -5.34
C LYS A 25 -11.68 13.01 -4.82
N ILE A 26 -11.00 12.38 -3.85
CA ILE A 26 -9.70 12.86 -3.35
C ILE A 26 -8.68 12.87 -4.50
N ALA A 27 -8.54 11.75 -5.22
CA ALA A 27 -7.60 11.65 -6.35
C ALA A 27 -7.82 12.75 -7.40
N ARG A 28 -9.09 13.04 -7.75
CA ARG A 28 -9.45 14.13 -8.69
C ARG A 28 -9.25 15.52 -8.12
N SER A 29 -9.27 15.68 -6.80
CA SER A 29 -9.10 16.97 -6.13
C SER A 29 -7.64 17.38 -5.98
N VAL A 30 -6.71 16.41 -6.07
CA VAL A 30 -5.28 16.69 -6.04
C VAL A 30 -4.87 17.32 -7.36
N ARG A 31 -4.30 18.52 -7.29
CA ARG A 31 -3.75 19.17 -8.48
C ARG A 31 -2.46 18.47 -8.89
N THR A 32 -2.50 17.73 -9.99
CA THR A 32 -1.31 17.08 -10.55
C THR A 32 -0.38 18.10 -11.22
N GLY A 33 0.93 17.82 -11.19
CA GLY A 33 1.95 18.73 -11.71
C GLY A 33 2.45 19.71 -10.65
N ILE A 34 3.01 20.85 -11.08
CA ILE A 34 3.59 21.86 -10.18
C ILE A 34 2.48 22.74 -9.62
N GLY A 35 2.36 22.74 -8.28
CA GLY A 35 1.41 23.58 -7.54
C GLY A 35 1.85 25.06 -7.49
N PRO A 36 0.97 25.96 -6.94
CA PRO A 36 1.32 27.36 -6.73
C PRO A 36 2.49 27.58 -5.76
N ASP A 37 2.75 26.61 -4.91
CA ASP A 37 3.88 26.56 -3.96
C ASP A 37 5.19 26.05 -4.61
N GLY A 38 5.20 25.79 -5.92
CA GLY A 38 6.33 25.26 -6.65
C GLY A 38 6.58 23.75 -6.41
N VAL A 39 5.73 23.09 -5.61
CA VAL A 39 5.87 21.67 -5.31
C VAL A 39 5.14 20.82 -6.35
N GLN A 40 5.83 19.84 -6.90
CA GLN A 40 5.22 18.87 -7.81
C GLN A 40 4.35 17.89 -7.03
N GLN A 41 3.15 17.59 -7.54
CA GLN A 41 2.25 16.58 -6.98
C GLN A 41 1.99 15.47 -8.00
N MET A 42 2.09 14.22 -7.54
CA MET A 42 1.84 13.03 -8.33
C MET A 42 0.79 12.18 -7.65
N VAL A 43 -0.22 11.74 -8.40
CA VAL A 43 -1.29 10.86 -7.89
C VAL A 43 -1.18 9.50 -8.54
N PHE A 44 -1.23 8.47 -7.73
CA PHE A 44 -1.34 7.09 -8.18
C PHE A 44 -2.55 6.42 -7.54
N SER A 45 -3.41 5.85 -8.37
CA SER A 45 -4.59 5.12 -7.93
C SER A 45 -4.35 3.61 -8.00
N VAL A 46 -4.54 2.94 -6.87
CA VAL A 46 -4.56 1.49 -6.77
C VAL A 46 -6.00 1.04 -6.86
N GLU A 47 -6.36 0.39 -7.96
CA GLU A 47 -7.71 -0.10 -8.19
C GLU A 47 -8.12 -1.18 -7.17
N GLY A 48 -9.39 -1.16 -6.77
CA GLY A 48 -9.95 -2.18 -5.88
C GLY A 48 -9.92 -3.58 -6.50
N VAL A 49 -9.68 -4.59 -5.69
CA VAL A 49 -9.73 -5.99 -6.12
C VAL A 49 -11.14 -6.31 -6.61
N GLY A 50 -11.28 -6.82 -7.84
CA GLY A 50 -12.57 -7.26 -8.41
C GLY A 50 -13.22 -6.30 -9.41
N ALA A 51 -12.53 -5.24 -9.87
CA ALA A 51 -13.05 -4.32 -10.89
C ALA A 51 -13.32 -4.97 -12.27
N GLN A 52 -12.80 -6.16 -12.52
CA GLN A 52 -12.99 -6.91 -13.78
C GLN A 52 -14.02 -8.05 -13.67
N GLY A 53 -15.23 -7.77 -13.23
CA GLY A 53 -16.49 -8.43 -13.59
C GLY A 53 -16.67 -9.95 -13.42
N TYR A 54 -15.72 -10.70 -12.91
CA TYR A 54 -15.88 -12.15 -12.69
C TYR A 54 -15.50 -12.56 -11.27
N LEU A 55 -16.46 -13.19 -10.56
CA LEU A 55 -16.23 -14.02 -9.38
C LEU A 55 -16.54 -13.43 -8.00
N VAL A 56 -17.82 -13.21 -7.72
CA VAL A 56 -18.32 -13.10 -6.34
C VAL A 56 -18.01 -14.39 -5.55
N ASP A 57 -18.05 -15.54 -6.18
CA ASP A 57 -17.88 -16.86 -5.53
C ASP A 57 -16.42 -17.26 -5.22
N ARG A 58 -15.43 -16.65 -5.88
CA ARG A 58 -14.01 -16.88 -5.57
C ARG A 58 -13.48 -16.00 -4.43
N LEU A 59 -14.23 -15.00 -4.01
CA LEU A 59 -13.83 -14.06 -2.95
C LEU A 59 -13.89 -14.68 -1.55
N LEU A 60 -14.58 -15.79 -1.37
CA LEU A 60 -14.70 -16.52 -0.10
C LEU A 60 -13.57 -17.52 0.16
N GLY A 61 -12.71 -17.79 -0.82
CA GLY A 61 -11.61 -18.74 -0.68
C GLY A 61 -10.30 -18.26 -1.30
N GLY A 62 -9.26 -18.10 -0.53
CA GLY A 62 -7.84 -18.02 -0.93
C GLY A 62 -7.38 -16.99 -1.97
N ALA A 63 -8.15 -16.67 -3.00
CA ALA A 63 -7.81 -15.71 -4.05
C ALA A 63 -7.85 -14.25 -3.59
N PHE A 64 -8.59 -13.98 -2.51
CA PHE A 64 -8.71 -12.64 -1.92
C PHE A 64 -7.38 -12.13 -1.36
N GLY A 65 -6.61 -12.98 -0.68
CA GLY A 65 -5.30 -12.62 -0.14
C GLY A 65 -4.26 -12.32 -1.22
N TYR A 66 -4.36 -13.00 -2.37
CA TYR A 66 -3.41 -12.80 -3.49
C TYR A 66 -3.61 -11.43 -4.16
N GLY A 67 -4.85 -11.03 -4.42
CA GLY A 67 -5.15 -9.73 -5.03
C GLY A 67 -4.77 -8.55 -4.15
N LEU A 68 -5.00 -8.64 -2.83
CA LEU A 68 -4.57 -7.62 -1.87
C LEU A 68 -3.04 -7.50 -1.82
N THR A 69 -2.34 -8.62 -1.80
CA THR A 69 -0.87 -8.63 -1.85
C THR A 69 -0.34 -7.93 -3.08
N ARG A 70 -0.89 -8.23 -4.24
CA ARG A 70 -0.50 -7.61 -5.52
C ARG A 70 -0.66 -6.08 -5.45
N ASN A 71 -1.76 -5.60 -4.89
CA ASN A 71 -2.02 -4.18 -4.75
C ASN A 71 -1.05 -3.50 -3.76
N VAL A 72 -0.70 -4.17 -2.66
CA VAL A 72 0.31 -3.67 -1.71
C VAL A 72 1.67 -3.54 -2.40
N VAL A 73 2.11 -4.58 -3.08
CA VAL A 73 3.40 -4.57 -3.80
C VAL A 73 3.41 -3.53 -4.92
N ALA A 74 2.30 -3.37 -5.65
CA ALA A 74 2.19 -2.36 -6.71
C ALA A 74 2.29 -0.93 -6.15
N GLY A 75 1.59 -0.63 -5.04
CA GLY A 75 1.67 0.67 -4.38
C GLY A 75 3.06 0.95 -3.81
N TYR A 76 3.65 -0.02 -3.12
CA TYR A 76 5.03 0.09 -2.62
C TYR A 76 6.04 0.32 -3.75
N ARG A 77 5.95 -0.46 -4.84
CA ARG A 77 6.79 -0.30 -6.02
C ARG A 77 6.64 1.09 -6.64
N HIS A 78 5.41 1.62 -6.71
CA HIS A 78 5.18 2.96 -7.23
C HIS A 78 5.89 4.02 -6.38
N LEU A 79 5.80 3.91 -5.05
CA LEU A 79 6.55 4.80 -4.15
C LEU A 79 8.06 4.68 -4.38
N ALA A 80 8.61 3.46 -4.40
CA ALA A 80 10.04 3.24 -4.60
C ALA A 80 10.58 3.76 -5.95
N LEU A 81 9.74 3.74 -7.01
CA LEU A 81 10.10 4.28 -8.33
C LEU A 81 10.16 5.81 -8.37
N ASN A 82 9.40 6.49 -7.51
CA ASN A 82 9.17 7.92 -7.64
C ASN A 82 9.70 8.74 -6.46
N TYR A 83 10.01 8.10 -5.34
CA TYR A 83 10.47 8.77 -4.14
C TYR A 83 11.92 9.25 -4.28
N GLU A 84 12.17 10.45 -3.83
CA GLU A 84 13.49 11.04 -3.61
C GLU A 84 13.54 11.60 -2.18
N PRO A 85 14.73 11.73 -1.59
CA PRO A 85 14.87 12.36 -0.26
C PRO A 85 14.12 13.69 -0.19
N ASP A 86 13.49 13.96 0.95
CA ASP A 86 12.66 15.14 1.23
C ASP A 86 11.29 15.16 0.54
N ASP A 87 10.89 14.10 -0.15
CA ASP A 87 9.52 13.98 -0.67
C ASP A 87 8.52 13.64 0.43
N GLU A 88 7.30 14.12 0.28
CA GLU A 88 6.18 13.85 1.18
C GLU A 88 5.27 12.74 0.62
N ILE A 89 4.94 11.74 1.43
CA ILE A 89 4.04 10.64 1.07
C ILE A 89 2.69 10.82 1.76
N TYR A 90 1.63 10.84 0.98
CA TYR A 90 0.23 10.88 1.42
C TYR A 90 -0.48 9.62 0.93
N VAL A 91 -1.12 8.88 1.83
CA VAL A 91 -1.80 7.64 1.49
C VAL A 91 -3.26 7.70 1.93
N PHE A 92 -4.16 7.40 1.02
CA PHE A 92 -5.60 7.36 1.28
C PHE A 92 -6.16 5.98 0.94
N GLY A 93 -7.12 5.50 1.74
CA GLY A 93 -7.74 4.22 1.48
C GLY A 93 -9.16 4.09 2.01
N PHE A 94 -10.02 3.36 1.28
CA PHE A 94 -11.39 3.06 1.66
C PHE A 94 -11.66 1.57 1.66
N SER A 95 -12.37 1.08 2.70
CA SER A 95 -12.77 -0.33 2.80
C SER A 95 -11.58 -1.28 2.66
N ARG A 96 -11.54 -2.17 1.65
CA ARG A 96 -10.38 -3.02 1.34
C ARG A 96 -9.16 -2.23 0.89
N GLY A 97 -9.37 -1.08 0.24
CA GLY A 97 -8.30 -0.14 -0.06
C GLY A 97 -7.69 0.49 1.19
N ALA A 98 -8.47 0.68 2.26
CA ALA A 98 -7.93 1.11 3.56
C ALA A 98 -6.97 0.07 4.15
N TYR A 99 -7.29 -1.23 3.99
CA TYR A 99 -6.37 -2.30 4.34
C TYR A 99 -5.09 -2.27 3.48
N THR A 100 -5.23 -2.10 2.16
CA THR A 100 -4.09 -1.96 1.24
C THR A 100 -3.21 -0.77 1.62
N ALA A 101 -3.81 0.40 1.86
CA ALA A 101 -3.11 1.62 2.28
C ALA A 101 -2.27 1.41 3.56
N ARG A 102 -2.90 0.84 4.61
CA ARG A 102 -2.20 0.49 5.85
C ARG A 102 -1.08 -0.52 5.64
N SER A 103 -1.28 -1.49 4.75
CA SER A 103 -0.26 -2.50 4.44
C SER A 103 0.94 -1.91 3.72
N ILE A 104 0.73 -0.96 2.81
CA ILE A 104 1.81 -0.24 2.11
C ILE A 104 2.63 0.56 3.12
N VAL A 105 1.97 1.36 3.96
CA VAL A 105 2.64 2.13 5.02
C VAL A 105 3.37 1.21 6.00
N GLY A 106 2.74 0.11 6.40
CA GLY A 106 3.37 -0.91 7.26
C GLY A 106 4.58 -1.58 6.60
N MET A 107 4.56 -1.80 5.29
CA MET A 107 5.71 -2.32 4.54
C MET A 107 6.85 -1.31 4.53
N VAL A 108 6.58 -0.03 4.23
CA VAL A 108 7.58 1.04 4.29
C VAL A 108 8.17 1.17 5.71
N ALA A 109 7.35 1.14 6.75
CA ALA A 109 7.81 1.24 8.13
C ALA A 109 8.66 0.02 8.56
N THR A 110 8.32 -1.18 8.05
CA THR A 110 8.99 -2.43 8.46
C THR A 110 10.30 -2.65 7.69
N VAL A 111 10.23 -2.67 6.37
CA VAL A 111 11.38 -3.05 5.51
C VAL A 111 12.09 -1.85 4.90
N GLY A 112 11.60 -0.62 5.13
CA GLY A 112 12.10 0.57 4.46
C GLY A 112 11.47 0.77 3.08
N LEU A 113 11.87 1.82 2.38
CA LEU A 113 11.53 2.04 0.98
C LEU A 113 12.78 1.89 0.12
N LEU A 114 12.74 0.94 -0.82
CA LEU A 114 13.84 0.66 -1.74
C LEU A 114 14.26 1.91 -2.50
N THR A 115 15.57 2.08 -2.66
CA THR A 115 16.11 3.03 -3.64
C THR A 115 15.79 2.58 -5.06
N GLN A 116 15.82 3.48 -6.02
CA GLN A 116 15.59 3.15 -7.44
C GLN A 116 16.63 2.14 -7.95
N ASP A 117 17.89 2.25 -7.52
CA ASP A 117 18.95 1.32 -7.87
C ASP A 117 18.69 -0.09 -7.34
N SER A 118 18.28 -0.20 -6.06
CA SER A 118 17.92 -1.48 -5.45
C SER A 118 16.68 -2.09 -6.12
N LEU A 119 15.72 -1.27 -6.49
CA LEU A 119 14.55 -1.72 -7.24
C LEU A 119 14.92 -2.24 -8.63
N ALA A 120 15.85 -1.56 -9.34
CA ALA A 120 16.37 -1.99 -10.64
C ALA A 120 17.15 -3.32 -10.58
N ARG A 121 17.73 -3.64 -9.42
CA ARG A 121 18.39 -4.91 -9.13
C ARG A 121 17.46 -6.01 -8.61
N ASP A 122 16.14 -5.80 -8.70
CA ASP A 122 15.07 -6.78 -8.40
C ASP A 122 14.93 -7.17 -6.91
N HIS A 123 15.32 -6.29 -5.98
CA HIS A 123 15.15 -6.54 -4.54
C HIS A 123 13.71 -6.39 -4.02
N LEU A 124 12.73 -6.14 -4.89
CA LEU A 124 11.31 -6.03 -4.52
C LEU A 124 10.77 -7.34 -3.92
N CYS A 125 11.16 -8.47 -4.49
CA CYS A 125 10.75 -9.80 -3.99
C CYS A 125 11.31 -10.08 -2.59
N ASP A 126 12.52 -9.62 -2.30
CA ASP A 126 13.14 -9.75 -0.98
C ASP A 126 12.43 -8.88 0.05
N ALA A 127 12.12 -7.62 -0.28
CA ALA A 127 11.34 -6.74 0.56
C ALA A 127 9.98 -7.36 0.94
N GLU A 128 9.26 -7.91 -0.05
CA GLU A 128 7.98 -8.60 0.17
C GLU A 128 8.15 -9.83 1.06
N ARG A 129 9.18 -10.66 0.81
CA ARG A 129 9.48 -11.87 1.58
C ARG A 129 9.75 -11.54 3.05
N ILE A 130 10.58 -10.53 3.33
CA ILE A 130 10.92 -10.08 4.68
C ILE A 130 9.67 -9.54 5.39
N TYR A 131 8.88 -8.70 4.72
CA TYR A 131 7.65 -8.17 5.28
C TYR A 131 6.67 -9.26 5.72
N ARG A 132 6.67 -10.42 5.05
CA ARG A 132 5.79 -11.57 5.34
C ARG A 132 6.32 -12.50 6.42
N VAL A 133 7.52 -12.31 6.95
CA VAL A 133 8.04 -13.11 8.05
C VAL A 133 7.13 -12.94 9.26
N ARG A 134 6.64 -14.06 9.82
CA ARG A 134 5.68 -14.03 10.93
C ARG A 134 6.32 -13.74 12.27
N ASP A 135 7.49 -14.32 12.50
CA ASP A 135 8.24 -14.07 13.72
C ASP A 135 8.73 -12.62 13.74
N ALA A 136 8.35 -11.88 14.78
CA ALA A 136 8.64 -10.46 14.87
C ALA A 136 10.12 -10.16 15.06
N ALA A 137 10.83 -10.99 15.82
CA ALA A 137 12.26 -10.81 16.07
C ALA A 137 13.05 -11.07 14.81
N GLN A 138 12.78 -12.22 14.15
CA GLN A 138 13.41 -12.57 12.88
C GLN A 138 13.12 -11.54 11.78
N ARG A 139 11.88 -11.05 11.69
CA ARG A 139 11.53 -9.99 10.74
C ARG A 139 12.30 -8.71 11.00
N SER A 140 12.39 -8.29 12.27
CA SER A 140 13.10 -7.06 12.66
C SER A 140 14.59 -7.13 12.30
N GLU A 141 15.23 -8.28 12.58
CA GLU A 141 16.64 -8.52 12.26
C GLU A 141 16.89 -8.47 10.74
N GLN A 142 16.10 -9.23 9.97
CA GLN A 142 16.24 -9.26 8.51
C GLN A 142 15.93 -7.89 7.89
N ALA A 143 14.91 -7.19 8.39
CA ALA A 143 14.56 -5.86 7.91
C ALA A 143 15.63 -4.81 8.23
N ALA A 144 16.29 -4.89 9.38
CA ALA A 144 17.37 -3.95 9.72
C ALA A 144 18.55 -4.06 8.75
N ALA A 145 19.01 -5.29 8.48
CA ALA A 145 20.08 -5.53 7.51
C ALA A 145 19.68 -5.07 6.10
N PHE A 146 18.46 -5.41 5.69
CA PHE A 146 17.93 -5.06 4.38
C PHE A 146 17.80 -3.54 4.18
N ARG A 147 17.30 -2.82 5.19
CA ARG A 147 17.20 -1.35 5.14
C ARG A 147 18.54 -0.67 4.97
N ALA A 148 19.54 -1.12 5.72
CA ALA A 148 20.89 -0.53 5.68
C ALA A 148 21.55 -0.63 4.31
N GLU A 149 21.21 -1.66 3.52
CA GLU A 149 21.85 -1.91 2.23
C GLU A 149 21.04 -1.43 1.03
N HIS A 150 19.71 -1.45 1.12
CA HIS A 150 18.85 -1.34 -0.06
C HIS A 150 17.86 -0.19 -0.02
N CYS A 151 17.67 0.47 1.11
CA CYS A 151 16.60 1.44 1.28
C CYS A 151 17.11 2.85 1.52
N HIS A 152 16.22 3.83 1.35
CA HIS A 152 16.45 5.19 1.82
C HIS A 152 16.55 5.21 3.36
N ASP A 153 17.43 6.06 3.91
CA ASP A 153 17.69 6.15 5.35
C ASP A 153 16.45 6.53 6.16
N HIS A 154 15.68 7.48 5.66
CA HIS A 154 14.47 7.98 6.30
C HIS A 154 13.39 8.30 5.27
N VAL A 155 12.20 7.72 5.45
CA VAL A 155 11.05 7.92 4.56
C VAL A 155 9.83 8.24 5.41
N PRO A 156 9.57 9.53 5.71
CA PRO A 156 8.40 9.92 6.47
C PRO A 156 7.13 9.78 5.63
N VAL A 157 6.11 9.12 6.19
CA VAL A 157 4.75 9.18 5.66
C VAL A 157 4.04 10.37 6.29
N ALA A 158 3.83 11.43 5.51
CA ALA A 158 3.24 12.67 5.99
C ALA A 158 1.78 12.51 6.42
N PHE A 159 1.03 11.62 5.75
CA PHE A 159 -0.38 11.40 6.06
C PHE A 159 -0.89 10.02 5.63
N LEU A 160 -1.66 9.39 6.51
CA LEU A 160 -2.42 8.18 6.22
C LEU A 160 -3.90 8.39 6.58
N GLY A 161 -4.76 8.56 5.59
CA GLY A 161 -6.20 8.69 5.74
C GLY A 161 -6.93 7.41 5.35
N VAL A 162 -7.61 6.77 6.31
CA VAL A 162 -8.36 5.52 6.05
C VAL A 162 -9.82 5.67 6.43
N PHE A 163 -10.71 5.24 5.54
CA PHE A 163 -12.14 5.28 5.71
C PHE A 163 -12.69 3.85 5.76
N ASP A 164 -13.49 3.56 6.78
CA ASP A 164 -14.22 2.29 6.96
C ASP A 164 -13.37 1.04 6.65
N PRO A 165 -12.24 0.84 7.36
CA PRO A 165 -11.35 -0.25 7.06
C PRO A 165 -12.01 -1.59 7.37
N VAL A 166 -12.21 -2.42 6.35
CA VAL A 166 -12.66 -3.81 6.52
C VAL A 166 -11.45 -4.74 6.51
N GLY A 167 -11.40 -5.64 7.49
CA GLY A 167 -10.33 -6.63 7.57
C GLY A 167 -10.31 -7.54 6.34
N ALA A 168 -9.13 -8.08 6.02
CA ALA A 168 -8.97 -9.08 4.96
C ALA A 168 -9.71 -10.41 5.26
N LEU A 169 -10.35 -10.51 6.40
CA LEU A 169 -11.13 -11.65 6.82
C LEU A 169 -12.53 -11.55 6.24
N GLY A 170 -12.86 -12.52 5.42
CA GLY A 170 -14.24 -12.84 5.11
C GLY A 170 -15.08 -13.00 6.38
N VAL A 171 -16.39 -13.11 6.20
CA VAL A 171 -17.45 -13.18 7.22
C VAL A 171 -16.95 -13.71 8.57
N PRO A 172 -17.18 -12.95 9.68
CA PRO A 172 -16.85 -13.44 11.01
C PRO A 172 -17.54 -14.80 11.26
N GLY A 173 -16.77 -15.83 11.51
CA GLY A 173 -17.25 -17.18 11.81
C GLY A 173 -16.77 -18.30 10.89
N LEU A 174 -16.35 -18.02 9.65
CA LEU A 174 -15.99 -19.09 8.70
C LEU A 174 -14.49 -19.28 8.44
N SER A 175 -13.60 -18.41 8.89
CA SER A 175 -12.17 -18.59 8.65
C SER A 175 -11.32 -18.53 9.91
N ARG A 176 -11.16 -19.69 10.56
CA ARG A 176 -10.06 -19.94 11.51
C ARG A 176 -8.70 -20.09 10.82
N ARG A 177 -8.59 -19.90 9.51
CA ARG A 177 -7.32 -19.86 8.78
C ARG A 177 -6.82 -18.43 8.72
N ARG A 178 -5.92 -18.09 9.64
CA ARG A 178 -5.22 -16.82 9.75
C ARG A 178 -4.66 -16.39 8.39
N SER A 179 -5.20 -15.31 7.85
CA SER A 179 -4.60 -14.60 6.72
C SER A 179 -3.20 -14.12 7.13
N ARG A 180 -2.23 -14.22 6.23
CA ARG A 180 -0.82 -13.86 6.48
C ARG A 180 -0.58 -12.36 6.70
N PHE A 181 -1.61 -11.53 6.57
CA PHE A 181 -1.56 -10.08 6.76
C PHE A 181 -2.24 -9.60 8.05
N HIS A 182 -2.50 -10.50 9.01
CA HIS A 182 -3.26 -10.19 10.22
C HIS A 182 -2.53 -9.36 11.27
N ASP A 183 -1.22 -9.30 11.21
CA ASP A 183 -0.40 -8.65 12.24
C ASP A 183 0.20 -7.32 11.78
N LEU A 184 -0.56 -6.55 10.98
CA LEU A 184 -0.14 -5.19 10.65
C LEU A 184 -0.40 -4.28 11.85
N ARG A 185 0.47 -4.34 12.82
CA ARG A 185 0.59 -3.30 13.84
C ARG A 185 1.28 -2.11 13.19
N LEU A 186 0.56 -0.98 13.11
CA LEU A 186 1.23 0.29 12.92
C LEU A 186 2.12 0.48 14.16
N SER A 187 3.43 0.64 13.95
CA SER A 187 4.28 1.19 14.99
C SER A 187 3.77 2.59 15.29
N THR A 188 3.45 2.85 16.54
CA THR A 188 2.97 4.14 17.04
C THR A 188 4.10 4.89 17.75
N ASP A 189 5.35 4.58 17.40
CA ASP A 189 6.51 5.29 17.94
C ASP A 189 6.98 6.36 16.97
#